data_0d15bb4d77e4d1a5fcc9ee85893b95c1
#
_entry.id   0d15bb4d77e4d1a5fcc9ee85893b95c1
#
_cell.length_a   1.000
_cell.length_b   1.000
_cell.length_c   1.000
_cell.angle_alpha   90.00
_cell.angle_beta   90.00
_cell.angle_gamma   90.00
#
_symmetry.space_group_name_H-M   'P 1'
#
loop_
_entity.id
_entity.type
_entity.pdbx_description
1 polymer ?
#
loop_
_entity_poly.entity_id
_entity_poly.type
_entity_poly.pdbx_seq_one_letter_code
_entity_poly.pdbx_strand_id
1 'polypeptide(L)'
;MRNRSRNLVLLALTLLAQPGNGLAADDFAAGRRIFLEKADCAYCHGWAGDGAGQGQSPGGAANLRASRLDRDSLIMVISCGIPGRAMPHFDDQAYTDRRCYGTTEAELGGRVPPFPPSTTLPRRDIELLADYLIAKVIGRGPLTREECMETLGERVRSCSDYPAITGP
;
A
#
# COMPACT_ATOMS: atom_id res chain seq x y z
N MET A 1 58.09 48.35 -16.00
CA MET A 1 57.55 47.02 -16.33
C MET A 1 56.62 46.63 -15.19
N ARG A 2 55.27 46.73 -15.39
CA ARG A 2 54.26 46.48 -14.34
C ARG A 2 53.58 45.13 -14.65
N ASN A 3 53.86 44.13 -13.81
CA ASN A 3 53.27 42.78 -13.88
C ASN A 3 51.88 42.81 -13.26
N ARG A 4 50.83 42.62 -14.06
CA ARG A 4 49.44 42.53 -13.56
C ARG A 4 49.10 41.04 -13.39
N SER A 5 49.17 40.58 -12.16
CA SER A 5 48.63 39.28 -11.77
C SER A 5 47.09 39.32 -11.91
N ARG A 6 46.57 38.47 -12.79
CA ARG A 6 45.12 38.25 -12.94
C ARG A 6 44.71 37.14 -11.99
N ASN A 7 44.03 37.54 -10.87
CA ASN A 7 43.41 36.61 -9.97
C ASN A 7 42.15 36.05 -10.66
N LEU A 8 42.21 34.78 -11.06
CA LEU A 8 41.03 34.01 -11.42
C LEU A 8 40.35 33.54 -10.12
N VAL A 9 39.19 34.12 -9.80
CA VAL A 9 38.33 33.62 -8.76
C VAL A 9 37.48 32.50 -9.38
N LEU A 10 37.81 31.24 -9.06
CA LEU A 10 36.97 30.09 -9.39
C LEU A 10 35.77 30.06 -8.43
N LEU A 11 34.60 30.48 -8.89
CA LEU A 11 33.35 30.23 -8.18
C LEU A 11 33.02 28.74 -8.30
N ALA A 12 33.25 27.99 -7.25
CA ALA A 12 32.74 26.63 -7.11
C ALA A 12 31.22 26.70 -6.85
N LEU A 13 30.41 26.41 -7.86
CA LEU A 13 28.98 26.16 -7.69
C LEU A 13 28.80 24.81 -6.98
N THR A 14 28.59 24.83 -5.67
CA THR A 14 28.11 23.67 -4.94
C THR A 14 26.63 23.46 -5.25
N LEU A 15 26.31 22.51 -6.13
CA LEU A 15 24.95 21.99 -6.27
C LEU A 15 24.59 21.30 -4.94
N LEU A 16 23.75 21.96 -4.14
CA LEU A 16 23.07 21.33 -3.02
C LEU A 16 22.02 20.38 -3.61
N ALA A 17 22.35 19.09 -3.72
CA ALA A 17 21.38 18.04 -3.98
C ALA A 17 20.39 18.01 -2.79
N GLN A 18 19.19 18.50 -2.99
CA GLN A 18 18.11 18.35 -2.01
C GLN A 18 17.73 16.87 -1.96
N PRO A 19 17.67 16.26 -0.77
CA PRO A 19 17.11 14.91 -0.66
C PRO A 19 15.64 15.01 -1.03
N GLY A 20 15.30 14.46 -2.20
CA GLY A 20 13.90 14.27 -2.58
C GLY A 20 13.24 13.37 -1.53
N ASN A 21 12.11 13.78 -0.98
CA ASN A 21 11.25 12.96 -0.10
C ASN A 21 10.58 11.82 -0.90
N GLY A 22 11.33 11.08 -1.69
CA GLY A 22 10.90 9.84 -2.31
C GLY A 22 11.01 8.71 -1.28
N LEU A 23 9.93 7.95 -1.10
CA LEU A 23 9.98 6.71 -0.31
C LEU A 23 11.10 5.83 -0.87
N ALA A 24 11.93 5.29 0.01
CA ALA A 24 13.02 4.43 -0.39
C ALA A 24 12.46 3.12 -0.97
N ALA A 25 13.20 2.47 -1.88
CA ALA A 25 12.82 1.17 -2.42
C ALA A 25 12.55 0.13 -1.31
N ASP A 26 13.26 0.24 -0.19
CA ASP A 26 13.08 -0.60 0.98
C ASP A 26 11.72 -0.40 1.66
N ASP A 27 11.16 0.82 1.65
CA ASP A 27 9.83 1.10 2.24
C ASP A 27 8.72 0.42 1.42
N PHE A 28 8.81 0.43 0.10
CA PHE A 28 7.87 -0.30 -0.75
C PHE A 28 7.99 -1.83 -0.59
N ALA A 29 9.21 -2.34 -0.42
CA ALA A 29 9.44 -3.75 -0.13
C ALA A 29 8.85 -4.13 1.24
N ALA A 30 8.96 -3.26 2.24
CA ALA A 30 8.35 -3.45 3.55
C ALA A 30 6.82 -3.45 3.47
N GLY A 31 6.21 -2.46 2.80
CA GLY A 31 4.76 -2.40 2.58
C GLY A 31 4.22 -3.63 1.85
N ARG A 32 4.94 -4.11 0.82
CA ARG A 32 4.60 -5.33 0.10
C ARG A 32 4.62 -6.57 1.01
N ARG A 33 5.64 -6.72 1.86
CA ARG A 33 5.71 -7.84 2.82
C ARG A 33 4.57 -7.78 3.85
N ILE A 34 4.19 -6.57 4.29
CA ILE A 34 3.04 -6.41 5.18
C ILE A 34 1.78 -6.89 4.47
N PHE A 35 1.55 -6.48 3.21
CA PHE A 35 0.39 -6.87 2.42
C PHE A 35 0.29 -8.39 2.20
N LEU A 36 1.41 -9.03 1.84
CA LEU A 36 1.42 -10.44 1.43
C LEU A 36 1.58 -11.43 2.59
N GLU A 37 2.30 -11.04 3.65
CA GLU A 37 2.81 -11.99 4.65
C GLU A 37 2.37 -11.60 6.08
N LYS A 38 2.68 -10.38 6.53
CA LYS A 38 2.49 -10.01 7.93
C LYS A 38 1.03 -9.84 8.30
N ALA A 39 0.28 -9.07 7.51
CA ALA A 39 -1.14 -8.81 7.71
C ALA A 39 -2.03 -9.71 6.85
N ASP A 40 -1.43 -10.43 5.90
CA ASP A 40 -2.08 -11.36 4.98
C ASP A 40 -3.32 -10.75 4.28
N CYS A 41 -3.21 -9.50 3.86
CA CYS A 41 -4.28 -8.79 3.13
C CYS A 41 -4.62 -9.51 1.82
N ALA A 42 -3.60 -10.14 1.21
CA ALA A 42 -3.73 -10.91 -0.01
C ALA A 42 -4.68 -12.10 0.11
N TYR A 43 -4.87 -12.64 1.32
CA TYR A 43 -5.82 -13.72 1.56
C TYR A 43 -7.23 -13.35 1.07
N CYS A 44 -7.69 -12.15 1.37
CA CYS A 44 -9.00 -11.65 0.94
C CYS A 44 -8.94 -10.83 -0.35
N HIS A 45 -7.92 -9.96 -0.50
CA HIS A 45 -7.85 -9.00 -1.60
C HIS A 45 -7.14 -9.53 -2.86
N GLY A 46 -6.60 -10.77 -2.81
CA GLY A 46 -5.74 -11.29 -3.87
C GLY A 46 -4.31 -10.75 -3.79
N TRP A 47 -3.34 -11.51 -4.28
CA TRP A 47 -1.91 -11.14 -4.26
C TRP A 47 -1.63 -9.84 -5.03
N ALA A 48 -2.43 -9.54 -6.05
CA ALA A 48 -2.35 -8.32 -6.85
C ALA A 48 -3.28 -7.20 -6.36
N GLY A 49 -4.11 -7.47 -5.35
CA GLY A 49 -5.12 -6.53 -4.86
C GLY A 49 -6.34 -6.41 -5.78
N ASP A 50 -6.61 -7.40 -6.62
CA ASP A 50 -7.69 -7.45 -7.60
C ASP A 50 -9.04 -7.89 -7.02
N GLY A 51 -9.07 -8.28 -5.74
CA GLY A 51 -10.26 -8.77 -5.05
C GLY A 51 -10.56 -10.25 -5.26
N ALA A 52 -9.71 -10.95 -6.02
CA ALA A 52 -9.92 -12.38 -6.31
C ALA A 52 -9.78 -13.28 -5.07
N GLY A 53 -9.00 -12.82 -4.07
CA GLY A 53 -8.72 -13.61 -2.87
C GLY A 53 -7.85 -14.82 -3.15
N GLN A 54 -7.63 -15.61 -2.12
CA GLN A 54 -7.03 -16.96 -2.22
C GLN A 54 -8.13 -18.00 -2.18
N GLY A 55 -7.86 -19.22 -2.67
CA GLY A 55 -8.87 -20.25 -2.86
C GLY A 55 -9.69 -20.67 -1.62
N GLN A 56 -9.25 -20.31 -0.42
CA GLN A 56 -9.96 -20.54 0.86
C GLN A 56 -10.52 -19.26 1.48
N SER A 57 -10.37 -18.13 0.78
CA SER A 57 -10.93 -16.86 1.23
C SER A 57 -12.45 -16.93 1.28
N PRO A 58 -13.10 -16.27 2.26
CA PRO A 58 -14.55 -16.15 2.29
C PRO A 58 -15.13 -15.38 1.08
N GLY A 59 -14.26 -14.84 0.22
CA GLY A 59 -14.64 -14.08 -0.96
C GLY A 59 -15.15 -12.67 -0.65
N GLY A 60 -15.47 -11.92 -1.69
CA GLY A 60 -16.17 -10.63 -1.56
C GLY A 60 -15.32 -9.44 -1.08
N ALA A 61 -14.01 -9.54 -1.09
CA ALA A 61 -13.16 -8.39 -0.79
C ALA A 61 -13.17 -7.35 -1.93
N ALA A 62 -12.95 -6.09 -1.58
CA ALA A 62 -12.88 -5.02 -2.55
C ALA A 62 -11.69 -5.22 -3.52
N ASN A 63 -11.94 -4.96 -4.80
CA ASN A 63 -10.88 -4.81 -5.79
C ASN A 63 -10.14 -3.49 -5.53
N LEU A 64 -8.95 -3.58 -4.95
CA LEU A 64 -8.13 -2.41 -4.60
C LEU A 64 -7.61 -1.72 -5.87
N ARG A 65 -7.38 -2.46 -6.95
CA ARG A 65 -6.91 -1.91 -8.24
C ARG A 65 -7.94 -0.99 -8.89
N ALA A 66 -9.22 -1.22 -8.63
CA ALA A 66 -10.31 -0.35 -9.07
C ALA A 66 -10.61 0.79 -8.09
N SER A 67 -10.00 0.78 -6.91
CA SER A 67 -10.21 1.78 -5.86
C SER A 67 -9.61 3.13 -6.25
N ARG A 68 -10.17 4.19 -5.66
CA ARG A 68 -9.69 5.58 -5.76
C ARG A 68 -9.44 6.20 -4.40
N LEU A 69 -9.28 5.37 -3.37
CA LEU A 69 -8.96 5.85 -2.03
C LEU A 69 -7.61 6.57 -2.04
N ASP A 70 -7.57 7.70 -1.37
CA ASP A 70 -6.31 8.37 -1.07
C ASP A 70 -5.59 7.71 0.12
N ARG A 71 -4.38 8.20 0.40
CA ARG A 71 -3.52 7.67 1.45
C ARG A 71 -4.17 7.70 2.83
N ASP A 72 -4.79 8.81 3.19
CA ASP A 72 -5.37 9.00 4.53
C ASP A 72 -6.61 8.12 4.70
N SER A 73 -7.43 8.00 3.68
CA SER A 73 -8.55 7.06 3.64
C SER A 73 -8.11 5.60 3.75
N LEU A 74 -7.00 5.23 3.10
CA LEU A 74 -6.41 3.89 3.25
C LEU A 74 -5.93 3.64 4.68
N ILE A 75 -5.20 4.58 5.27
CA ILE A 75 -4.77 4.49 6.66
C ILE A 75 -5.97 4.32 7.59
N MET A 76 -7.04 5.10 7.39
CA MET A 76 -8.27 4.99 8.17
C MET A 76 -8.90 3.60 8.03
N VAL A 77 -9.09 3.12 6.79
CA VAL A 77 -9.73 1.81 6.55
C VAL A 77 -8.87 0.67 7.08
N ILE A 78 -7.55 0.72 6.94
CA ILE A 78 -6.66 -0.33 7.45
C ILE A 78 -6.67 -0.31 8.99
N SER A 79 -6.52 0.87 9.60
CA SER A 79 -6.52 0.99 11.07
C SER A 79 -7.84 0.53 11.66
N CYS A 80 -8.96 0.96 11.10
CA CYS A 80 -10.27 0.87 11.72
C CYS A 80 -11.17 -0.26 11.16
N GLY A 81 -10.77 -0.89 10.05
CA GLY A 81 -11.66 -1.81 9.35
C GLY A 81 -12.89 -1.09 8.79
N ILE A 82 -13.93 -1.86 8.47
CA ILE A 82 -15.19 -1.31 7.96
C ILE A 82 -16.34 -1.81 8.85
N PRO A 83 -17.01 -0.93 9.63
CA PRO A 83 -18.10 -1.30 10.53
C PRO A 83 -19.19 -2.12 9.84
N GLY A 84 -19.54 -3.27 10.42
CA GLY A 84 -20.53 -4.19 9.87
C GLY A 84 -20.07 -4.99 8.64
N ARG A 85 -18.78 -5.02 8.37
CA ARG A 85 -18.16 -5.81 7.28
C ARG A 85 -17.07 -6.72 7.82
N ALA A 86 -16.62 -7.64 6.97
CA ALA A 86 -15.55 -8.59 7.31
C ALA A 86 -14.14 -7.98 7.26
N MET A 87 -13.97 -6.76 6.73
CA MET A 87 -12.66 -6.08 6.76
C MET A 87 -12.26 -5.79 8.20
N PRO A 88 -11.19 -6.43 8.73
CA PRO A 88 -10.79 -6.27 10.13
C PRO A 88 -10.14 -4.90 10.38
N HIS A 89 -10.08 -4.51 11.65
CA HIS A 89 -9.27 -3.38 12.10
C HIS A 89 -7.87 -3.86 12.49
N PHE A 90 -6.82 -3.18 12.03
CA PHE A 90 -5.44 -3.54 12.33
C PHE A 90 -4.81 -2.69 13.44
N ASP A 91 -5.41 -1.58 13.84
CA ASP A 91 -5.01 -0.83 15.04
C ASP A 91 -5.61 -1.54 16.28
N ASP A 92 -4.76 -1.94 17.22
CA ASP A 92 -5.18 -2.59 18.47
C ASP A 92 -5.97 -1.67 19.41
N GLN A 93 -5.91 -0.36 19.18
CA GLN A 93 -6.68 0.65 19.89
C GLN A 93 -7.92 1.13 19.13
N ALA A 94 -8.26 0.47 18.01
CA ALA A 94 -9.44 0.83 17.24
C ALA A 94 -10.69 0.80 18.16
N TYR A 95 -11.52 1.84 18.05
CA TYR A 95 -12.78 1.97 18.79
C TYR A 95 -12.69 2.06 20.31
N THR A 96 -11.49 2.06 20.92
CA THR A 96 -11.32 2.36 22.35
C THR A 96 -11.64 3.83 22.66
N ASP A 97 -11.48 4.67 21.66
CA ASP A 97 -11.88 6.08 21.65
C ASP A 97 -12.52 6.43 20.28
N ARG A 98 -12.65 7.72 19.97
CA ARG A 98 -13.29 8.18 18.71
C ARG A 98 -12.35 8.30 17.52
N ARG A 99 -11.16 7.67 17.56
CA ARG A 99 -10.18 7.72 16.46
C ARG A 99 -10.69 7.07 15.17
N CYS A 100 -11.58 6.09 15.31
CA CYS A 100 -12.15 5.36 14.19
C CYS A 100 -13.54 5.91 13.85
N TYR A 101 -13.61 6.66 12.75
CA TYR A 101 -14.85 7.25 12.23
C TYR A 101 -15.64 8.10 13.25
N GLY A 102 -14.97 8.61 14.28
CA GLY A 102 -15.61 9.41 15.32
C GLY A 102 -16.54 8.63 16.27
N THR A 103 -16.46 7.29 16.28
CA THR A 103 -17.34 6.42 17.06
C THR A 103 -16.54 5.46 17.96
N THR A 104 -17.20 4.93 18.99
CA THR A 104 -16.63 3.96 19.93
C THR A 104 -17.27 2.58 19.74
N GLU A 105 -16.67 1.55 20.37
CA GLU A 105 -17.20 0.19 20.36
C GLU A 105 -18.63 0.14 20.91
N ALA A 106 -18.88 0.84 22.01
CA ALA A 106 -20.21 0.88 22.64
C ALA A 106 -21.29 1.45 21.72
N GLU A 107 -20.94 2.44 20.88
CA GLU A 107 -21.86 3.06 19.91
C GLU A 107 -22.08 2.16 18.68
N LEU A 108 -21.07 1.38 18.28
CA LEU A 108 -21.19 0.45 17.16
C LEU A 108 -21.95 -0.83 17.53
N GLY A 109 -21.85 -1.26 18.78
CA GLY A 109 -22.42 -2.55 19.20
C GLY A 109 -21.87 -3.70 18.37
N GLY A 110 -22.72 -4.61 17.93
CA GLY A 110 -22.33 -5.78 17.12
C GLY A 110 -21.77 -5.49 15.74
N ARG A 111 -21.56 -4.21 15.34
CA ARG A 111 -20.99 -3.82 14.05
C ARG A 111 -19.51 -3.48 14.12
N VAL A 112 -18.85 -3.68 15.26
CA VAL A 112 -17.41 -3.51 15.37
C VAL A 112 -16.72 -4.46 14.39
N PRO A 113 -15.78 -3.99 13.53
CA PRO A 113 -15.01 -4.86 12.68
C PRO A 113 -14.24 -5.91 13.49
N PRO A 114 -14.04 -7.13 12.98
CA PRO A 114 -13.31 -8.16 13.71
C PRO A 114 -11.83 -7.78 13.90
N PHE A 115 -11.17 -8.44 14.85
CA PHE A 115 -9.72 -8.46 14.91
C PHE A 115 -9.16 -9.22 13.69
N PRO A 116 -7.97 -8.83 13.18
CA PRO A 116 -7.35 -9.57 12.09
C PRO A 116 -6.94 -10.98 12.57
N PRO A 117 -7.10 -12.01 11.72
CA PRO A 117 -6.69 -13.36 12.08
C PRO A 117 -5.17 -13.52 12.20
N SER A 118 -4.40 -12.62 11.58
CA SER A 118 -2.94 -12.65 11.56
C SER A 118 -2.34 -11.91 12.76
N THR A 119 -2.36 -10.58 12.73
CA THR A 119 -1.79 -9.70 13.76
C THR A 119 -2.30 -8.28 13.60
N THR A 120 -2.35 -7.52 14.68
CA THR A 120 -2.46 -6.06 14.62
C THR A 120 -1.17 -5.42 14.09
N LEU A 121 -1.26 -4.20 13.63
CA LEU A 121 -0.15 -3.47 13.03
C LEU A 121 0.15 -2.20 13.82
N PRO A 122 1.43 -1.92 14.13
CA PRO A 122 1.82 -0.61 14.62
C PRO A 122 1.58 0.46 13.54
N ARG A 123 1.36 1.69 13.96
CA ARG A 123 1.07 2.84 13.09
C ARG A 123 2.01 2.94 11.88
N ARG A 124 3.31 2.77 12.11
CA ARG A 124 4.32 2.81 11.04
C ARG A 124 4.05 1.77 9.95
N ASP A 125 3.68 0.56 10.31
CA ASP A 125 3.43 -0.51 9.35
C ASP A 125 2.17 -0.23 8.53
N ILE A 126 1.14 0.36 9.14
CA ILE A 126 -0.06 0.82 8.44
C ILE A 126 0.30 1.90 7.42
N GLU A 127 1.17 2.84 7.77
CA GLU A 127 1.64 3.90 6.86
C GLU A 127 2.46 3.33 5.69
N LEU A 128 3.41 2.43 5.96
CA LEU A 128 4.19 1.74 4.92
C LEU A 128 3.30 0.93 3.98
N LEU A 129 2.29 0.25 4.52
CA LEU A 129 1.31 -0.48 3.74
C LEU A 129 0.49 0.45 2.85
N ALA A 130 -0.01 1.56 3.39
CA ALA A 130 -0.75 2.56 2.62
C ALA A 130 0.09 3.16 1.48
N ASP A 131 1.36 3.48 1.75
CA ASP A 131 2.30 4.01 0.76
C ASP A 131 2.56 3.01 -0.37
N TYR A 132 2.76 1.74 -0.03
CA TYR A 132 2.87 0.67 -1.02
C TYR A 132 1.60 0.54 -1.86
N LEU A 133 0.43 0.52 -1.23
CA LEU A 133 -0.85 0.39 -1.93
C LEU A 133 -1.09 1.56 -2.90
N ILE A 134 -0.86 2.80 -2.48
CA ILE A 134 -0.98 3.99 -3.35
C ILE A 134 -0.03 3.88 -4.55
N ALA A 135 1.22 3.51 -4.32
CA ALA A 135 2.23 3.50 -5.37
C ALA A 135 2.09 2.33 -6.35
N LYS A 136 1.57 1.18 -5.90
CA LYS A 136 1.68 -0.08 -6.63
C LYS A 136 0.36 -0.79 -6.94
N VAL A 137 -0.74 -0.44 -6.26
CA VAL A 137 -2.00 -1.19 -6.36
C VAL A 137 -3.19 -0.31 -6.73
N ILE A 138 -3.43 0.75 -5.97
CA ILE A 138 -4.62 1.61 -6.12
C ILE A 138 -4.65 2.26 -7.51
N GLY A 139 -5.81 2.16 -8.16
CA GLY A 139 -6.06 2.82 -9.44
C GLY A 139 -5.33 2.18 -10.65
N ARG A 140 -4.67 1.03 -10.48
CA ARG A 140 -3.93 0.36 -11.56
C ARG A 140 -4.83 -0.29 -12.62
N GLY A 141 -6.14 -0.39 -12.36
CA GLY A 141 -7.06 -1.06 -13.27
C GLY A 141 -6.88 -2.58 -13.33
N PRO A 142 -7.38 -3.25 -14.37
CA PRO A 142 -7.26 -4.69 -14.52
C PRO A 142 -5.80 -5.15 -14.49
N LEU A 143 -5.55 -6.31 -13.87
CA LEU A 143 -4.23 -6.94 -13.86
C LEU A 143 -3.86 -7.38 -15.29
N THR A 144 -2.65 -7.09 -15.70
CA THR A 144 -2.12 -7.52 -17.01
C THR A 144 -1.25 -8.76 -16.88
N ARG A 145 -1.06 -9.44 -18.00
CA ARG A 145 -0.15 -10.59 -18.07
C ARG A 145 1.28 -10.22 -17.70
N GLU A 146 1.73 -9.07 -18.15
CA GLU A 146 3.08 -8.56 -17.92
C GLU A 146 3.29 -8.28 -16.42
N GLU A 147 2.35 -7.61 -15.76
CA GLU A 147 2.41 -7.37 -14.30
C GLU A 147 2.40 -8.69 -13.52
N CYS A 148 1.63 -9.68 -13.99
CA CYS A 148 1.61 -11.00 -13.38
C CYS A 148 2.98 -11.69 -13.51
N MET A 149 3.56 -11.70 -14.70
CA MET A 149 4.86 -12.34 -14.97
C MET A 149 6.00 -11.63 -14.22
N GLU A 150 5.97 -10.30 -14.15
CA GLU A 150 6.95 -9.52 -13.38
C GLU A 150 6.91 -9.89 -11.89
N THR A 151 5.72 -10.11 -11.35
CA THR A 151 5.52 -10.37 -9.91
C THR A 151 5.75 -11.82 -9.51
N LEU A 152 5.26 -12.78 -10.31
CA LEU A 152 5.27 -14.21 -10.00
C LEU A 152 6.33 -14.99 -10.80
N GLY A 153 6.92 -14.37 -11.80
CA GLY A 153 7.89 -14.98 -12.71
C GLY A 153 7.25 -15.56 -13.99
N GLU A 154 8.04 -15.59 -15.06
CA GLU A 154 7.59 -15.96 -16.42
C GLU A 154 7.02 -17.38 -16.55
N ARG A 155 7.29 -18.28 -15.59
CA ARG A 155 6.89 -19.69 -15.68
C ARG A 155 5.53 -19.98 -15.04
N VAL A 156 4.85 -18.99 -14.51
CA VAL A 156 3.56 -19.19 -13.83
C VAL A 156 2.44 -19.23 -14.87
N ARG A 157 1.88 -20.40 -15.10
CA ARG A 157 0.80 -20.62 -16.10
C ARG A 157 -0.42 -19.74 -15.88
N SER A 158 -0.76 -19.42 -14.62
CA SER A 158 -1.89 -18.55 -14.32
C SER A 158 -1.77 -17.14 -14.89
N CYS A 159 -0.57 -16.68 -15.28
CA CYS A 159 -0.40 -15.38 -15.92
C CYS A 159 -0.95 -15.34 -17.35
N SER A 160 -1.13 -16.50 -18.02
CA SER A 160 -1.74 -16.56 -19.36
C SER A 160 -3.22 -16.17 -19.36
N ASP A 161 -3.87 -16.24 -18.22
CA ASP A 161 -5.30 -15.93 -18.08
C ASP A 161 -5.59 -14.43 -18.04
N TYR A 162 -4.56 -13.62 -17.85
CA TYR A 162 -4.68 -12.16 -17.86
C TYR A 162 -4.48 -11.57 -19.28
N PRO A 163 -5.14 -10.45 -19.59
CA PRO A 163 -4.97 -9.78 -20.88
C PRO A 163 -3.53 -9.28 -21.03
N ALA A 164 -2.99 -9.40 -22.25
CA ALA A 164 -1.75 -8.73 -22.61
C ALA A 164 -1.98 -7.21 -22.70
N ILE A 165 -0.92 -6.42 -22.48
CA ILE A 165 -0.98 -4.99 -22.75
C ILE A 165 -1.22 -4.83 -24.27
N THR A 166 -2.41 -4.41 -24.65
CA THR A 166 -2.64 -3.92 -26.00
C THR A 166 -2.08 -2.50 -26.04
N GLY A 167 -0.95 -2.34 -26.74
CA GLY A 167 -0.36 -1.00 -26.94
C GLY A 167 -1.37 -0.02 -27.55
N PRO A 168 -1.07 1.29 -27.48
CA PRO A 168 -1.91 2.33 -28.02
C PRO A 168 -2.06 2.20 -29.52
#